data_0f51119b1a3ff0dc4be00772134ba8fb
#
_entry.id   0f51119b1a3ff0dc4be00772134ba8fb
#
_cell.length_a   1.000
_cell.length_b   1.000
_cell.length_c   1.000
_cell.angle_alpha   90.00
_cell.angle_beta   90.00
_cell.angle_gamma   90.00
#
_symmetry.space_group_name_H-M   'P 1'
#
loop_
_entity.id
_entity.type
_entity.pdbx_description
1 polymer ?
#
loop_
_entity_poly.entity_id
_entity_poly.type
_entity_poly.pdbx_seq_one_letter_code
_entity_poly.pdbx_strand_id
1 'polypeptide(L)'
;MQPTNFNLIDVVNVLQKRWKQIAVFVLLILIITTLLLYIMPKHYRSTAIVVAANPALADKARLFNNNIQGLYSNFGSGDDLDRIYGLANLDTTFKLLVDEFNLITYYKLKGQDIALNRRKAVLNLRDDIELQKTDISQLKIMVWSKNKQQSANIANRLVSTVQQMEEGIWKKNYETSFEKINASITEMEKQVIAISDTLKVMDITQVAAILMSNKKETLFQQIQQYQKTANDFKLAISNNAPALYIIENATSPAKHDKPKKVDVL
;
A
#
# COMPACT_ATOMS: atom_id res chain seq x y z
N MET A 1 -61.10 -24.15 -13.47
CA MET A 1 -59.66 -24.48 -13.70
C MET A 1 -59.37 -25.76 -12.96
N GLN A 2 -59.20 -26.86 -13.68
CA GLN A 2 -58.87 -28.17 -13.06
C GLN A 2 -57.40 -28.14 -12.60
N PRO A 3 -57.07 -28.60 -11.40
CA PRO A 3 -55.70 -28.73 -10.98
C PRO A 3 -55.01 -29.78 -11.84
N THR A 4 -53.98 -29.40 -12.59
CA THR A 4 -53.13 -30.34 -13.33
C THR A 4 -52.35 -31.15 -12.31
N ASN A 5 -52.80 -32.36 -12.01
CA ASN A 5 -52.08 -33.32 -11.18
C ASN A 5 -50.76 -33.65 -11.88
N PHE A 6 -49.68 -33.13 -11.35
CA PHE A 6 -48.32 -33.41 -11.82
C PHE A 6 -48.01 -34.86 -11.51
N ASN A 7 -48.09 -35.75 -12.50
CA ASN A 7 -47.85 -37.15 -12.32
C ASN A 7 -46.36 -37.46 -12.64
N LEU A 8 -45.58 -37.80 -11.63
CA LEU A 8 -44.17 -38.14 -11.77
C LEU A 8 -43.92 -39.27 -12.81
N ILE A 9 -44.92 -40.16 -12.99
CA ILE A 9 -44.85 -41.27 -13.96
C ILE A 9 -44.83 -40.74 -15.40
N ASP A 10 -45.56 -39.63 -15.69
CA ASP A 10 -45.59 -39.05 -17.01
C ASP A 10 -44.25 -38.38 -17.36
N VAL A 11 -43.58 -37.81 -16.38
CA VAL A 11 -42.24 -37.24 -16.58
C VAL A 11 -41.22 -38.34 -16.90
N VAL A 12 -41.26 -39.47 -16.17
CA VAL A 12 -40.37 -40.62 -16.43
C VAL A 12 -40.64 -41.22 -17.82
N ASN A 13 -41.89 -41.37 -18.24
CA ASN A 13 -42.25 -41.86 -19.57
C ASN A 13 -41.78 -40.94 -20.69
N VAL A 14 -41.84 -39.59 -20.52
CA VAL A 14 -41.32 -38.61 -21.47
C VAL A 14 -39.80 -38.69 -21.54
N LEU A 15 -39.10 -38.80 -20.37
CA LEU A 15 -37.67 -39.02 -20.31
C LEU A 15 -37.22 -40.27 -21.07
N GLN A 16 -37.89 -41.39 -20.81
CA GLN A 16 -37.60 -42.67 -21.48
C GLN A 16 -37.84 -42.62 -22.98
N LYS A 17 -38.91 -41.94 -23.41
CA LYS A 17 -39.24 -41.79 -24.83
C LYS A 17 -38.26 -40.91 -25.60
N ARG A 18 -37.72 -39.87 -24.92
CA ARG A 18 -36.83 -38.87 -25.55
C ARG A 18 -35.40 -38.91 -25.09
N TRP A 19 -34.99 -39.95 -24.39
CA TRP A 19 -33.64 -40.07 -23.80
C TRP A 19 -32.50 -39.84 -24.80
N LYS A 20 -32.63 -40.31 -26.05
CA LYS A 20 -31.67 -40.10 -27.12
C LYS A 20 -31.51 -38.61 -27.49
N GLN A 21 -32.64 -37.87 -27.56
CA GLN A 21 -32.61 -36.43 -27.83
C GLN A 21 -31.94 -35.66 -26.67
N ILE A 22 -32.27 -36.04 -25.45
CA ILE A 22 -31.65 -35.44 -24.24
C ILE A 22 -30.15 -35.74 -24.19
N ALA A 23 -29.78 -36.97 -24.48
CA ALA A 23 -28.36 -37.39 -24.49
C ALA A 23 -27.54 -36.60 -25.56
N VAL A 24 -28.10 -36.44 -26.76
CA VAL A 24 -27.46 -35.63 -27.81
C VAL A 24 -27.33 -34.17 -27.40
N PHE A 25 -28.35 -33.60 -26.77
CA PHE A 25 -28.34 -32.22 -26.32
C PHE A 25 -27.28 -31.99 -25.19
N VAL A 26 -27.21 -32.90 -24.22
CA VAL A 26 -26.20 -32.88 -23.16
C VAL A 26 -24.78 -33.01 -23.74
N LEU A 27 -24.59 -33.93 -24.69
CA LEU A 27 -23.30 -34.13 -25.34
C LEU A 27 -22.88 -32.90 -26.13
N LEU A 28 -23.82 -32.23 -26.81
CA LEU A 28 -23.57 -30.98 -27.54
C LEU A 28 -23.14 -29.85 -26.61
N ILE A 29 -23.81 -29.71 -25.46
CA ILE A 29 -23.41 -28.73 -24.43
C ILE A 29 -22.01 -29.03 -23.91
N LEU A 30 -21.69 -30.28 -23.60
CA LEU A 30 -20.36 -30.71 -23.16
C LEU A 30 -19.28 -30.38 -24.18
N ILE A 31 -19.54 -30.61 -25.46
CA ILE A 31 -18.58 -30.28 -26.55
C ILE A 31 -18.37 -28.77 -26.62
N ILE A 32 -19.44 -27.96 -26.61
CA ILE A 32 -19.35 -26.50 -26.66
C ILE A 32 -18.58 -25.97 -25.45
N THR A 33 -18.91 -26.45 -24.24
CA THR A 33 -18.23 -26.04 -23.02
C THR A 33 -16.76 -26.39 -23.04
N THR A 34 -16.39 -27.59 -23.48
CA THR A 34 -14.99 -28.00 -23.63
C THR A 34 -14.24 -27.16 -24.64
N LEU A 35 -14.88 -26.83 -25.77
CA LEU A 35 -14.30 -25.96 -26.79
C LEU A 35 -14.07 -24.54 -26.27
N LEU A 36 -15.03 -23.97 -25.54
CA LEU A 36 -14.89 -22.66 -24.90
C LEU A 36 -13.74 -22.61 -23.92
N LEU A 37 -13.59 -23.66 -23.06
CA LEU A 37 -12.44 -23.76 -22.16
C LEU A 37 -11.09 -23.81 -22.85
N TYR A 38 -11.03 -24.44 -24.01
CA TYR A 38 -9.79 -24.55 -24.79
C TYR A 38 -9.39 -23.20 -25.45
N ILE A 39 -10.39 -22.39 -25.81
CA ILE A 39 -10.18 -21.08 -26.48
C ILE A 39 -9.91 -19.97 -25.44
N MET A 40 -10.37 -20.11 -24.19
CA MET A 40 -10.17 -19.10 -23.15
C MET A 40 -8.69 -18.82 -22.87
N PRO A 41 -8.28 -17.54 -22.80
CA PRO A 41 -6.90 -17.18 -22.52
C PRO A 41 -6.50 -17.62 -21.11
N LYS A 42 -5.36 -18.28 -20.99
CA LYS A 42 -4.79 -18.69 -19.71
C LYS A 42 -4.28 -17.47 -18.95
N HIS A 43 -4.64 -17.35 -17.67
CA HIS A 43 -4.11 -16.33 -16.77
C HIS A 43 -3.29 -16.99 -15.66
N TYR A 44 -2.16 -16.40 -15.38
CA TYR A 44 -1.20 -16.84 -14.39
C TYR A 44 -1.27 -15.91 -13.18
N ARG A 45 -1.40 -16.47 -11.98
CA ARG A 45 -1.47 -15.71 -10.74
C ARG A 45 -0.13 -15.74 -10.03
N SER A 46 0.41 -14.57 -9.73
CA SER A 46 1.54 -14.39 -8.81
C SER A 46 1.05 -13.69 -7.54
N THR A 47 1.62 -14.06 -6.41
CA THR A 47 1.23 -13.52 -5.11
C THR A 47 2.46 -12.99 -4.39
N ALA A 48 2.40 -11.76 -3.90
CA ALA A 48 3.34 -11.20 -2.92
C ALA A 48 2.64 -11.06 -1.57
N ILE A 49 3.37 -11.25 -0.47
CA ILE A 49 2.84 -11.10 0.89
C ILE A 49 3.72 -10.11 1.65
N VAL A 50 3.11 -9.10 2.21
CA VAL A 50 3.79 -8.06 2.98
C VAL A 50 3.09 -7.81 4.32
N VAL A 51 3.83 -7.27 5.28
CA VAL A 51 3.31 -6.73 6.54
C VAL A 51 3.79 -5.29 6.69
N ALA A 52 2.98 -4.45 7.32
CA ALA A 52 3.39 -3.10 7.66
C ALA A 52 4.54 -3.12 8.65
N ALA A 53 5.52 -2.24 8.49
CA ALA A 53 6.52 -1.99 9.53
C ALA A 53 5.94 -1.05 10.58
N ASN A 54 6.47 -1.13 11.80
CA ASN A 54 6.08 -0.20 12.86
C ASN A 54 6.73 1.18 12.59
N PRO A 55 5.94 2.25 12.37
CA PRO A 55 6.49 3.59 12.11
C PRO A 55 7.39 4.10 13.25
N ALA A 56 7.13 3.66 14.49
CA ALA A 56 7.94 4.03 15.64
C ALA A 56 9.39 3.53 15.56
N LEU A 57 9.69 2.51 14.75
CA LEU A 57 11.05 2.04 14.50
C LEU A 57 11.82 2.94 13.52
N ALA A 58 11.12 3.67 12.66
CA ALA A 58 11.73 4.69 11.82
C ALA A 58 12.19 5.89 12.65
N ASP A 59 11.55 6.11 13.79
CA ASP A 59 11.89 7.17 14.74
C ASP A 59 12.98 6.69 15.71
N LYS A 60 14.25 6.72 15.25
CA LYS A 60 15.41 6.42 16.12
C LYS A 60 15.53 7.38 17.31
N ALA A 61 14.87 8.53 17.31
CA ALA A 61 14.77 9.41 18.46
C ALA A 61 14.12 8.73 19.66
N ARG A 62 13.21 7.77 19.43
CA ARG A 62 12.61 6.96 20.49
C ARG A 62 13.52 5.86 21.02
N LEU A 63 14.56 5.44 20.29
CA LEU A 63 15.54 4.46 20.76
C LEU A 63 16.36 4.96 21.97
N PHE A 64 16.48 6.27 22.10
CA PHE A 64 17.18 6.92 23.21
C PHE A 64 16.25 7.41 24.33
N ASN A 65 14.93 7.31 24.14
CA ASN A 65 13.95 7.57 25.17
C ASN A 65 13.60 6.26 25.90
N ASN A 66 13.67 6.29 27.24
CA ASN A 66 13.55 5.15 28.16
C ASN A 66 12.24 4.33 28.07
N ASN A 67 11.45 4.46 27.04
CA ASN A 67 10.21 3.71 26.86
C ASN A 67 10.44 2.49 25.95
N ILE A 68 11.10 1.49 26.50
CA ILE A 68 11.51 0.24 25.84
C ILE A 68 10.32 -0.61 25.34
N GLN A 69 9.10 -0.37 25.84
CA GLN A 69 7.93 -1.21 25.49
C GLN A 69 7.52 -1.14 24.02
N GLY A 70 7.82 -0.06 23.29
CA GLY A 70 7.56 0.07 21.84
C GLY A 70 8.61 -0.61 20.95
N LEU A 71 9.75 -1.02 21.50
CA LEU A 71 10.87 -1.62 20.74
C LEU A 71 10.64 -3.10 20.36
N TYR A 72 9.70 -3.78 21.03
CA TYR A 72 9.46 -5.22 20.85
C TYR A 72 8.49 -5.55 19.70
N SER A 73 7.81 -4.56 19.12
CA SER A 73 6.92 -4.77 17.98
C SER A 73 7.61 -4.29 16.69
N ASN A 74 8.23 -5.20 15.96
CA ASN A 74 8.80 -4.91 14.64
C ASN A 74 7.71 -4.65 13.59
N PHE A 75 6.52 -5.18 13.81
CA PHE A 75 5.40 -5.08 12.88
C PHE A 75 4.48 -3.93 13.26
N GLY A 76 3.88 -3.31 12.25
CA GLY A 76 2.87 -2.27 12.42
C GLY A 76 1.53 -2.83 12.90
N SER A 77 0.67 -1.93 13.31
CA SER A 77 -0.71 -2.20 13.71
C SER A 77 -1.61 -2.51 12.50
N GLY A 78 -2.87 -2.84 12.76
CA GLY A 78 -3.90 -2.95 11.72
C GLY A 78 -4.09 -1.65 10.96
N ASP A 79 -4.02 -0.50 11.63
CA ASP A 79 -4.13 0.84 11.02
C ASP A 79 -2.97 1.12 10.07
N ASP A 80 -1.75 0.66 10.41
CA ASP A 80 -0.60 0.77 9.52
C ASP A 80 -0.78 -0.08 8.26
N LEU A 81 -1.35 -1.28 8.42
CA LEU A 81 -1.70 -2.13 7.29
C LEU A 81 -2.79 -1.49 6.41
N ASP A 82 -3.77 -0.83 7.02
CA ASP A 82 -4.84 -0.12 6.30
C ASP A 82 -4.29 1.03 5.47
N ARG A 83 -3.28 1.72 5.97
CA ARG A 83 -2.57 2.76 5.24
C ARG A 83 -1.80 2.18 4.04
N ILE A 84 -1.06 1.08 4.23
CA ILE A 84 -0.38 0.35 3.14
C ILE A 84 -1.38 -0.13 2.08
N TYR A 85 -2.50 -0.71 2.51
CA TYR A 85 -3.59 -1.10 1.61
C TYR A 85 -4.15 0.10 0.83
N GLY A 86 -4.37 1.22 1.51
CA GLY A 86 -4.83 2.46 0.88
C GLY A 86 -3.88 2.95 -0.22
N LEU A 87 -2.56 2.98 0.07
CA LEU A 87 -1.53 3.36 -0.91
C LEU A 87 -1.47 2.39 -2.10
N ALA A 88 -1.59 1.09 -1.84
CA ALA A 88 -1.64 0.08 -2.90
C ALA A 88 -2.85 0.26 -3.83
N ASN A 89 -3.98 0.75 -3.30
CA ASN A 89 -5.22 0.94 -4.05
C ASN A 89 -5.39 2.33 -4.68
N LEU A 90 -4.40 3.21 -4.60
CA LEU A 90 -4.47 4.54 -5.22
C LEU A 90 -4.43 4.47 -6.74
N ASP A 91 -5.20 5.34 -7.40
CA ASP A 91 -5.13 5.53 -8.86
C ASP A 91 -3.72 5.89 -9.34
N THR A 92 -2.96 6.64 -8.53
CA THR A 92 -1.58 7.00 -8.84
C THR A 92 -0.69 5.78 -8.93
N THR A 93 -0.84 4.82 -7.99
CA THR A 93 -0.11 3.56 -8.00
C THR A 93 -0.40 2.76 -9.26
N PHE A 94 -1.69 2.62 -9.63
CA PHE A 94 -2.07 1.92 -10.85
C PHE A 94 -1.59 2.62 -12.12
N LYS A 95 -1.63 3.97 -12.17
CA LYS A 95 -1.12 4.74 -13.32
C LYS A 95 0.38 4.54 -13.51
N LEU A 96 1.17 4.50 -12.44
CA LEU A 96 2.61 4.22 -12.51
C LEU A 96 2.87 2.82 -13.09
N LEU A 97 2.15 1.81 -12.63
CA LEU A 97 2.28 0.44 -13.15
C LEU A 97 1.86 0.35 -14.63
N VAL A 98 0.77 1.02 -15.02
CA VAL A 98 0.30 1.06 -16.41
C VAL A 98 1.37 1.63 -17.35
N ASP A 99 2.01 2.73 -16.93
CA ASP A 99 3.04 3.39 -17.74
C ASP A 99 4.31 2.55 -17.79
N GLU A 100 4.80 2.06 -16.65
CA GLU A 100 6.05 1.30 -16.55
C GLU A 100 6.01 -0.03 -17.32
N PHE A 101 4.89 -0.74 -17.23
CA PHE A 101 4.71 -2.02 -17.92
C PHE A 101 4.07 -1.90 -19.31
N ASN A 102 3.87 -0.67 -19.82
CA ASN A 102 3.24 -0.40 -21.11
C ASN A 102 1.91 -1.17 -21.31
N LEU A 103 1.05 -1.13 -20.27
CA LEU A 103 -0.16 -1.94 -20.24
C LEU A 103 -1.22 -1.49 -21.24
N ILE A 104 -1.15 -0.28 -21.79
CA ILE A 104 -2.01 0.16 -22.89
C ILE A 104 -1.83 -0.78 -24.09
N THR A 105 -0.58 -1.08 -24.45
CA THR A 105 -0.25 -2.01 -25.55
C THR A 105 -0.60 -3.45 -25.18
N TYR A 106 -0.32 -3.86 -23.94
CA TYR A 106 -0.64 -5.20 -23.46
C TYR A 106 -2.14 -5.51 -23.54
N TYR A 107 -3.00 -4.57 -23.13
CA TYR A 107 -4.45 -4.69 -23.21
C TYR A 107 -5.00 -4.41 -24.62
N LYS A 108 -4.12 -4.13 -25.60
CA LYS A 108 -4.49 -3.84 -27.00
C LYS A 108 -5.50 -2.69 -27.12
N LEU A 109 -5.39 -1.69 -26.28
CA LEU A 109 -6.27 -0.53 -26.29
C LEU A 109 -5.92 0.35 -27.48
N LYS A 110 -6.88 0.50 -28.39
CA LYS A 110 -6.76 1.28 -29.63
C LYS A 110 -7.68 2.48 -29.52
N GLY A 111 -7.14 3.68 -29.63
CA GLY A 111 -7.90 4.92 -29.62
C GLY A 111 -6.97 6.10 -29.79
N GLN A 112 -7.46 7.20 -30.36
CA GLN A 112 -6.67 8.42 -30.56
C GLN A 112 -6.43 9.17 -29.23
N ASP A 113 -7.33 9.00 -28.25
CA ASP A 113 -7.21 9.63 -26.93
C ASP A 113 -6.35 8.78 -25.98
N ILE A 114 -5.13 9.23 -25.74
CA ILE A 114 -4.15 8.58 -24.86
C ILE A 114 -4.64 8.57 -23.40
N ALA A 115 -5.29 9.65 -22.94
CA ALA A 115 -5.76 9.76 -21.56
C ALA A 115 -6.88 8.75 -21.29
N LEU A 116 -7.80 8.59 -22.25
CA LEU A 116 -8.87 7.59 -22.16
C LEU A 116 -8.31 6.16 -22.19
N ASN A 117 -7.33 5.88 -23.04
CA ASN A 117 -6.69 4.57 -23.09
C ASN A 117 -5.95 4.25 -21.79
N ARG A 118 -5.26 5.23 -21.22
CA ARG A 118 -4.59 5.09 -19.90
C ARG A 118 -5.60 4.77 -18.80
N ARG A 119 -6.73 5.49 -18.76
CA ARG A 119 -7.82 5.21 -17.79
C ARG A 119 -8.39 3.81 -17.97
N LYS A 120 -8.64 3.36 -19.19
CA LYS A 120 -9.10 1.99 -19.47
C LYS A 120 -8.07 0.95 -19.03
N ALA A 121 -6.78 1.22 -19.25
CA ALA A 121 -5.72 0.33 -18.80
C ALA A 121 -5.65 0.23 -17.27
N VAL A 122 -5.87 1.33 -16.55
CA VAL A 122 -5.97 1.32 -15.08
C VAL A 122 -7.15 0.47 -14.60
N LEU A 123 -8.32 0.59 -15.23
CA LEU A 123 -9.49 -0.23 -14.88
C LEU A 123 -9.23 -1.72 -15.13
N ASN A 124 -8.68 -2.07 -16.30
CA ASN A 124 -8.32 -3.47 -16.60
C ASN A 124 -7.27 -4.02 -15.61
N LEU A 125 -6.28 -3.19 -15.22
CA LEU A 125 -5.29 -3.61 -14.23
C LEU A 125 -5.91 -3.81 -12.84
N ARG A 126 -6.92 -3.00 -12.47
CA ARG A 126 -7.67 -3.20 -11.22
C ARG A 126 -8.42 -4.53 -11.21
N ASP A 127 -8.96 -4.95 -12.35
CA ASP A 127 -9.63 -6.26 -12.50
C ASP A 127 -8.61 -7.42 -12.46
N ASP A 128 -7.37 -7.16 -12.82
CA ASP A 128 -6.26 -8.12 -12.81
C ASP A 128 -5.49 -8.14 -11.47
N ILE A 129 -5.82 -7.26 -10.50
CA ILE A 129 -5.17 -7.20 -9.18
C ILE A 129 -6.21 -7.36 -8.07
N GLU A 130 -5.93 -8.24 -7.14
CA GLU A 130 -6.69 -8.39 -5.89
C GLU A 130 -5.80 -8.13 -4.69
N LEU A 131 -6.25 -7.23 -3.81
CA LEU A 131 -5.60 -6.87 -2.56
C LEU A 131 -6.42 -7.44 -1.40
N GLN A 132 -5.86 -8.38 -0.65
CA GLN A 132 -6.56 -9.05 0.44
C GLN A 132 -5.81 -8.87 1.76
N LYS A 133 -6.47 -8.29 2.76
CA LYS A 133 -5.98 -8.29 4.14
C LYS A 133 -6.31 -9.63 4.78
N THR A 134 -5.35 -10.21 5.51
CA THR A 134 -5.53 -11.46 6.24
C THR A 134 -5.78 -11.20 7.72
N ASP A 135 -6.35 -12.19 8.42
CA ASP A 135 -6.61 -12.12 9.87
C ASP A 135 -5.34 -12.01 10.72
N ILE A 136 -4.18 -12.34 10.14
CA ILE A 136 -2.86 -12.23 10.78
C ILE A 136 -2.10 -10.95 10.38
N SER A 137 -2.82 -9.90 10.01
CA SER A 137 -2.28 -8.57 9.68
C SER A 137 -1.26 -8.58 8.54
N GLN A 138 -1.48 -9.41 7.52
CA GLN A 138 -0.70 -9.42 6.28
C GLN A 138 -1.55 -8.86 5.13
N LEU A 139 -0.89 -8.23 4.14
CA LEU A 139 -1.49 -7.88 2.87
C LEU A 139 -0.99 -8.85 1.80
N LYS A 140 -1.93 -9.60 1.21
CA LYS A 140 -1.70 -10.41 0.01
C LYS A 140 -2.02 -9.58 -1.22
N ILE A 141 -1.08 -9.54 -2.14
CA ILE A 141 -1.17 -8.85 -3.43
C ILE A 141 -1.15 -9.93 -4.50
N MET A 142 -2.30 -10.19 -5.10
CA MET A 142 -2.47 -11.20 -6.14
C MET A 142 -2.64 -10.51 -7.48
N VAL A 143 -1.83 -10.90 -8.46
CA VAL A 143 -1.83 -10.31 -9.80
C VAL A 143 -2.00 -11.42 -10.84
N TRP A 144 -2.99 -11.25 -11.73
CA TRP A 144 -3.23 -12.12 -12.87
C TRP A 144 -2.71 -11.49 -14.15
N SER A 145 -2.04 -12.27 -14.97
CA SER A 145 -1.58 -11.87 -16.30
C SER A 145 -1.54 -13.06 -17.25
N LYS A 146 -1.66 -12.79 -18.55
CA LYS A 146 -1.43 -13.80 -19.61
C LYS A 146 0.03 -14.23 -19.69
N ASN A 147 0.94 -13.40 -19.20
CA ASN A 147 2.36 -13.69 -19.11
C ASN A 147 2.74 -13.93 -17.63
N LYS A 148 3.21 -15.15 -17.34
CA LYS A 148 3.58 -15.57 -15.99
C LYS A 148 4.67 -14.71 -15.34
N GLN A 149 5.64 -14.23 -16.11
CA GLN A 149 6.71 -13.37 -15.57
C GLN A 149 6.16 -11.96 -15.28
N GLN A 150 5.29 -11.46 -16.13
CA GLN A 150 4.69 -10.14 -15.95
C GLN A 150 3.81 -10.07 -14.69
N SER A 151 3.06 -11.13 -14.36
CA SER A 151 2.26 -11.15 -13.13
C SER A 151 3.14 -11.00 -11.87
N ALA A 152 4.31 -11.68 -11.84
CA ALA A 152 5.25 -11.56 -10.73
C ALA A 152 5.91 -10.17 -10.69
N ASN A 153 6.33 -9.65 -11.84
CA ASN A 153 6.96 -8.34 -11.92
C ASN A 153 6.03 -7.22 -11.48
N ILE A 154 4.75 -7.24 -11.92
CA ILE A 154 3.76 -6.23 -11.51
C ILE A 154 3.50 -6.31 -10.00
N ALA A 155 3.35 -7.53 -9.42
CA ALA A 155 3.13 -7.69 -7.99
C ALA A 155 4.30 -7.14 -7.17
N ASN A 156 5.54 -7.51 -7.51
CA ASN A 156 6.74 -7.02 -6.81
C ASN A 156 6.92 -5.50 -7.00
N ARG A 157 6.62 -4.97 -8.19
CA ARG A 157 6.70 -3.53 -8.44
C ARG A 157 5.66 -2.75 -7.67
N LEU A 158 4.45 -3.27 -7.53
CA LEU A 158 3.42 -2.67 -6.68
C LEU A 158 3.91 -2.57 -5.23
N VAL A 159 4.48 -3.65 -4.68
CA VAL A 159 5.09 -3.65 -3.33
C VAL A 159 6.14 -2.55 -3.20
N SER A 160 7.10 -2.49 -4.11
CA SER A 160 8.18 -1.49 -4.05
C SER A 160 7.67 -0.06 -4.23
N THR A 161 6.64 0.15 -5.04
CA THR A 161 6.01 1.46 -5.23
C THR A 161 5.32 1.94 -3.95
N VAL A 162 4.58 1.06 -3.28
CA VAL A 162 3.93 1.37 -1.99
C VAL A 162 4.97 1.68 -0.92
N GLN A 163 6.03 0.88 -0.86
CA GLN A 163 7.14 1.13 0.07
C GLN A 163 7.77 2.51 -0.14
N GLN A 164 8.10 2.86 -1.39
CA GLN A 164 8.67 4.17 -1.73
C GLN A 164 7.72 5.33 -1.39
N MET A 165 6.43 5.18 -1.63
CA MET A 165 5.42 6.20 -1.29
C MET A 165 5.36 6.43 0.23
N GLU A 166 5.30 5.36 1.01
CA GLU A 166 5.21 5.46 2.47
C GLU A 166 6.49 6.05 3.08
N GLU A 167 7.66 5.58 2.65
CA GLU A 167 8.95 6.12 3.05
C GLU A 167 9.08 7.61 2.69
N GLY A 168 8.58 8.01 1.52
CA GLY A 168 8.55 9.41 1.08
C GLY A 168 7.65 10.29 1.96
N ILE A 169 6.50 9.79 2.41
CA ILE A 169 5.60 10.48 3.34
C ILE A 169 6.30 10.70 4.70
N TRP A 170 6.91 9.68 5.25
CA TRP A 170 7.63 9.77 6.53
C TRP A 170 8.77 10.78 6.45
N LYS A 171 9.61 10.64 5.43
CA LYS A 171 10.75 11.55 5.21
C LYS A 171 10.29 13.00 5.13
N LYS A 172 9.26 13.29 4.36
CA LYS A 172 8.72 14.65 4.22
C LYS A 172 8.18 15.22 5.53
N ASN A 173 7.53 14.38 6.35
CA ASN A 173 7.03 14.80 7.66
C ASN A 173 8.18 15.16 8.60
N TYR A 174 9.26 14.37 8.61
CA TYR A 174 10.44 14.66 9.42
C TYR A 174 11.19 15.90 8.92
N GLU A 175 11.35 16.07 7.61
CA GLU A 175 11.94 17.28 7.01
C GLU A 175 11.19 18.53 7.42
N THR A 176 9.86 18.53 7.31
CA THR A 176 9.00 19.65 7.71
C THR A 176 9.14 19.97 9.20
N SER A 177 9.21 18.94 10.05
CA SER A 177 9.39 19.10 11.49
C SER A 177 10.77 19.67 11.84
N PHE A 178 11.80 19.17 11.17
CA PHE A 178 13.17 19.66 11.31
C PHE A 178 13.31 21.13 10.93
N GLU A 179 12.72 21.55 9.80
CA GLU A 179 12.72 22.95 9.37
C GLU A 179 12.04 23.87 10.39
N LYS A 180 10.87 23.47 10.92
CA LYS A 180 10.14 24.25 11.93
C LYS A 180 10.93 24.40 13.22
N ILE A 181 11.58 23.33 13.68
CA ILE A 181 12.41 23.37 14.90
C ILE A 181 13.62 24.28 14.70
N ASN A 182 14.30 24.20 13.56
CA ASN A 182 15.44 25.08 13.27
C ASN A 182 15.03 26.55 13.18
N ALA A 183 13.88 26.84 12.59
CA ALA A 183 13.33 28.20 12.58
C ALA A 183 13.06 28.72 14.02
N SER A 184 12.53 27.86 14.91
CA SER A 184 12.31 28.20 16.30
C SER A 184 13.61 28.43 17.06
N ILE A 185 14.65 27.61 16.83
CA ILE A 185 15.98 27.79 17.40
C ILE A 185 16.56 29.16 16.99
N THR A 186 16.52 29.46 15.69
CA THR A 186 17.03 30.74 15.17
C THR A 186 16.33 31.95 15.79
N GLU A 187 15.01 31.85 16.00
CA GLU A 187 14.24 32.93 16.65
C GLU A 187 14.60 33.08 18.14
N MET A 188 14.77 31.98 18.87
CA MET A 188 15.21 32.02 20.25
C MET A 188 16.64 32.55 20.39
N GLU A 189 17.56 32.21 19.49
CA GLU A 189 18.92 32.74 19.44
C GLU A 189 18.91 34.28 19.25
N LYS A 190 18.07 34.80 18.36
CA LYS A 190 17.88 36.26 18.21
C LYS A 190 17.39 36.92 19.50
N GLN A 191 16.45 36.27 20.21
CA GLN A 191 15.96 36.80 21.47
C GLN A 191 17.05 36.80 22.55
N VAL A 192 17.86 35.73 22.62
CA VAL A 192 19.02 35.66 23.53
C VAL A 192 20.00 36.80 23.28
N ILE A 193 20.32 37.06 22.00
CA ILE A 193 21.22 38.18 21.61
C ILE A 193 20.61 39.52 22.05
N ALA A 194 19.34 39.78 21.77
CA ALA A 194 18.65 41.04 22.16
C ALA A 194 18.63 41.23 23.68
N ILE A 195 18.36 40.17 24.45
CA ILE A 195 18.40 40.22 25.92
C ILE A 195 19.84 40.46 26.41
N SER A 196 20.82 39.82 25.78
CA SER A 196 22.23 39.99 26.15
C SER A 196 22.71 41.43 25.92
N ASP A 197 22.32 42.05 24.80
CA ASP A 197 22.68 43.45 24.50
C ASP A 197 21.99 44.41 25.45
N THR A 198 20.73 44.15 25.82
CA THR A 198 20.02 44.97 26.84
C THR A 198 20.70 44.85 28.22
N LEU A 199 21.11 43.65 28.64
CA LEU A 199 21.78 43.43 29.90
C LEU A 199 23.15 44.11 30.02
N LYS A 200 23.85 44.37 28.92
CA LYS A 200 25.17 45.07 28.91
C LYS A 200 25.03 46.54 29.40
N VAL A 201 23.88 47.16 29.21
CA VAL A 201 23.63 48.56 29.54
C VAL A 201 22.80 48.75 30.81
N MET A 202 22.29 47.67 31.42
CA MET A 202 21.46 47.73 32.63
C MET A 202 22.31 47.50 33.91
N ASP A 203 21.90 48.19 34.99
CA ASP A 203 22.44 47.89 36.33
C ASP A 203 21.95 46.52 36.82
N ILE A 204 22.89 45.64 37.16
CA ILE A 204 22.60 44.22 37.56
C ILE A 204 21.75 44.13 38.82
N THR A 205 21.70 45.17 39.63
CA THR A 205 20.91 45.20 40.87
C THR A 205 19.42 45.44 40.66
N GLN A 206 19.01 45.80 39.45
CA GLN A 206 17.59 46.03 39.12
C GLN A 206 16.83 44.72 38.98
N VAL A 207 15.61 44.65 39.50
CA VAL A 207 14.73 43.46 39.36
C VAL A 207 14.50 43.10 37.92
N ALA A 208 14.42 44.08 37.00
CA ALA A 208 14.30 43.85 35.57
C ALA A 208 15.50 43.11 34.98
N ALA A 209 16.74 43.41 35.39
CA ALA A 209 17.94 42.70 34.95
C ALA A 209 17.95 41.26 35.42
N ILE A 210 17.51 40.96 36.65
CA ILE A 210 17.37 39.60 37.17
C ILE A 210 16.35 38.80 36.35
N LEU A 211 15.20 39.37 36.04
CA LEU A 211 14.14 38.74 35.25
C LEU A 211 14.65 38.44 33.83
N MET A 212 15.35 39.38 33.21
CA MET A 212 15.94 39.19 31.89
C MET A 212 17.03 38.08 31.88
N SER A 213 17.86 38.03 32.89
CA SER A 213 18.87 36.97 33.06
C SER A 213 18.21 35.60 33.20
N ASN A 214 17.17 35.46 34.01
CA ASN A 214 16.41 34.22 34.14
C ASN A 214 15.73 33.82 32.82
N LYS A 215 15.17 34.77 32.07
CA LYS A 215 14.59 34.52 30.74
C LYS A 215 15.63 34.05 29.77
N LYS A 216 16.82 34.65 29.75
CA LYS A 216 17.96 34.22 28.95
C LYS A 216 18.36 32.79 29.21
N GLU A 217 18.49 32.44 30.51
CA GLU A 217 18.85 31.06 30.92
C GLU A 217 17.77 30.06 30.45
N THR A 218 16.50 30.38 30.66
CA THR A 218 15.39 29.55 30.17
C THR A 218 15.45 29.33 28.65
N LEU A 219 15.72 30.39 27.88
CA LEU A 219 15.87 30.29 26.43
C LEU A 219 17.06 29.40 26.03
N PHE A 220 18.20 29.47 26.73
CA PHE A 220 19.31 28.56 26.47
C PHE A 220 18.94 27.09 26.68
N GLN A 221 18.25 26.78 27.77
CA GLN A 221 17.80 25.43 28.05
C GLN A 221 16.81 24.94 26.98
N GLN A 222 15.90 25.79 26.51
CA GLN A 222 14.98 25.48 25.42
C GLN A 222 15.72 25.25 24.10
N ILE A 223 16.73 26.09 23.77
CA ILE A 223 17.57 25.92 22.58
C ILE A 223 18.27 24.56 22.62
N GLN A 224 18.88 24.18 23.74
CA GLN A 224 19.56 22.89 23.88
C GLN A 224 18.59 21.71 23.67
N GLN A 225 17.39 21.80 24.24
CA GLN A 225 16.37 20.77 24.06
C GLN A 225 15.92 20.67 22.59
N TYR A 226 15.71 21.81 21.92
CA TYR A 226 15.31 21.86 20.52
C TYR A 226 16.43 21.36 19.59
N GLN A 227 17.70 21.71 19.87
CA GLN A 227 18.85 21.18 19.13
C GLN A 227 18.94 19.67 19.24
N LYS A 228 18.70 19.09 20.42
CA LYS A 228 18.62 17.64 20.59
C LYS A 228 17.52 17.04 19.71
N THR A 229 16.31 17.62 19.76
CA THR A 229 15.18 17.15 18.94
C THR A 229 15.45 17.32 17.43
N ALA A 230 16.09 18.43 17.01
CA ALA A 230 16.48 18.64 15.63
C ALA A 230 17.48 17.57 15.14
N ASN A 231 18.45 17.20 15.98
CA ASN A 231 19.39 16.13 15.67
C ASN A 231 18.67 14.77 15.55
N ASP A 232 17.67 14.52 16.37
CA ASP A 232 16.86 13.30 16.29
C ASP A 232 16.07 13.23 14.97
N PHE A 233 15.45 14.33 14.52
CA PHE A 233 14.81 14.40 13.20
C PHE A 233 15.81 14.24 12.05
N LYS A 234 16.98 14.85 12.16
CA LYS A 234 18.05 14.68 11.16
C LYS A 234 18.48 13.22 11.03
N LEU A 235 18.58 12.50 12.14
CA LEU A 235 18.85 11.06 12.14
C LEU A 235 17.71 10.27 11.51
N ALA A 236 16.44 10.61 11.80
CA ALA A 236 15.28 9.96 11.21
C ALA A 236 15.22 10.16 9.68
N ILE A 237 15.53 11.38 9.19
CA ILE A 237 15.59 11.69 7.75
C ILE A 237 16.68 10.87 7.04
N SER A 238 17.86 10.69 7.70
CA SER A 238 18.99 9.94 7.13
C SER A 238 18.82 8.43 7.22
N ASN A 239 17.83 7.95 7.98
CA ASN A 239 17.60 6.54 8.21
C ASN A 239 16.58 5.98 7.23
N ASN A 240 16.97 4.98 6.45
CA ASN A 240 16.10 4.25 5.54
C ASN A 240 15.43 3.07 6.26
N ALA A 241 14.64 3.33 7.31
CA ALA A 241 13.84 2.27 7.90
C ALA A 241 12.77 1.82 6.89
N PRO A 242 12.60 0.51 6.69
CA PRO A 242 11.62 0.02 5.74
C PRO A 242 10.20 0.36 6.21
N ALA A 243 9.35 0.79 5.28
CA ALA A 243 7.94 1.07 5.57
C ALA A 243 7.09 -0.22 5.66
N LEU A 244 7.58 -1.29 5.06
CA LEU A 244 6.97 -2.61 5.09
C LEU A 244 8.03 -3.71 5.04
N TYR A 245 7.68 -4.89 5.51
CA TYR A 245 8.48 -6.10 5.39
C TYR A 245 7.86 -7.03 4.35
N ILE A 246 8.68 -7.51 3.43
CA ILE A 246 8.26 -8.49 2.43
C ILE A 246 8.42 -9.87 3.05
N ILE A 247 7.31 -10.56 3.27
CA ILE A 247 7.28 -11.93 3.78
C ILE A 247 7.53 -12.91 2.65
N GLU A 248 6.89 -12.64 1.47
CA GLU A 248 7.03 -13.46 0.29
C GLU A 248 7.05 -12.58 -0.96
N ASN A 249 8.09 -12.72 -1.78
CA ASN A 249 8.14 -12.10 -3.09
C ASN A 249 7.29 -12.88 -4.08
N ALA A 250 6.62 -12.17 -4.98
CA ALA A 250 5.90 -12.80 -6.07
C ALA A 250 6.87 -13.50 -7.01
N THR A 251 6.59 -14.77 -7.28
CA THR A 251 7.35 -15.60 -8.22
C THR A 251 6.52 -15.94 -9.44
N SER A 252 7.20 -16.26 -10.54
CA SER A 252 6.55 -16.69 -11.79
C SER A 252 5.88 -18.05 -11.57
N PRO A 253 4.55 -18.18 -11.73
CA PRO A 253 3.84 -19.41 -11.44
C PRO A 253 4.12 -20.50 -12.48
N ALA A 254 4.19 -21.76 -12.04
CA ALA A 254 4.39 -22.89 -12.92
C ALA A 254 3.14 -23.23 -13.76
N LYS A 255 1.93 -23.00 -13.18
CA LYS A 255 0.63 -23.33 -13.77
C LYS A 255 -0.24 -22.09 -13.93
N HIS A 256 -1.19 -22.13 -14.88
CA HIS A 256 -2.24 -21.12 -14.97
C HIS A 256 -3.26 -21.29 -13.83
N ASP A 257 -3.83 -20.19 -13.38
CA ASP A 257 -4.84 -20.14 -12.33
C ASP A 257 -6.27 -20.10 -12.90
N LYS A 258 -6.44 -19.43 -14.05
CA LYS A 258 -7.73 -19.35 -14.77
C LYS A 258 -7.54 -19.82 -16.22
N PRO A 259 -8.53 -20.50 -16.84
CA PRO A 259 -9.74 -21.05 -16.22
C PRO A 259 -9.40 -22.24 -15.32
N LYS A 260 -10.12 -22.38 -14.20
CA LYS A 260 -10.06 -23.61 -13.39
C LYS A 260 -10.95 -24.65 -14.02
N LYS A 261 -10.47 -25.87 -14.13
CA LYS A 261 -11.24 -27.00 -14.71
C LYS A 261 -12.53 -27.31 -13.94
N VAL A 262 -12.61 -26.90 -12.67
CA VAL A 262 -13.76 -27.15 -11.79
C VAL A 262 -14.84 -26.06 -11.86
N ASP A 263 -14.50 -24.84 -12.30
CA ASP A 263 -15.47 -23.72 -12.36
C ASP A 263 -16.43 -23.82 -13.55
N VAL A 264 -16.38 -24.92 -14.32
CA VAL A 264 -17.12 -25.09 -15.59
C VAL A 264 -17.93 -26.40 -15.66
N LEU A 265 -17.91 -27.22 -14.61
CA LEU A 265 -18.78 -28.37 -14.41
C LEU A 265 -19.91 -28.04 -13.44
#